data_7b523d57a0f2dc84c5e37d17d510feea
#
_entry.id   7b523d57a0f2dc84c5e37d17d510feea
#
_cell.length_a   1.000
_cell.length_b   1.000
_cell.length_c   1.000
_cell.angle_alpha   90.00
_cell.angle_beta   90.00
_cell.angle_gamma   90.00
#
_symmetry.space_group_name_H-M   'P 1'
#
loop_
_entity.id
_entity.type
_entity.pdbx_description
1 polymer ?
#
loop_
_entity_poly.entity_id
_entity_poly.type
_entity_poly.pdbx_seq_one_letter_code
_entity_poly.pdbx_strand_id
1 'polypeptide(L)'
;MKEQKHIPGKPMYSAGDRVSFELKFKDGNVETFDGTIEIVDRFGAWEIDNPREPSYDILVCNWRGSGTPMLVKHIRESKITKIEK
;
A
#
# COMPACT_ATOMS: atom_id res chain seq x y z
N MET A 1 20.13 16.42 -7.12
CA MET A 1 19.17 15.55 -7.77
C MET A 1 18.62 14.57 -6.75
N LYS A 2 17.31 14.44 -6.65
CA LYS A 2 16.71 13.50 -5.70
C LYS A 2 16.67 12.10 -6.31
N GLU A 3 17.10 11.12 -5.55
CA GLU A 3 16.91 9.75 -5.95
C GLU A 3 15.45 9.36 -5.79
N GLN A 4 14.94 8.60 -6.73
CA GLN A 4 13.62 8.03 -6.60
C GLN A 4 13.69 6.86 -5.63
N LYS A 5 12.98 6.99 -4.51
CA LYS A 5 13.01 5.98 -3.46
C LYS A 5 12.21 4.73 -3.83
N HIS A 6 11.11 4.92 -4.54
CA HIS A 6 10.20 3.84 -4.91
C HIS A 6 10.33 3.57 -6.40
N ILE A 7 11.05 2.50 -6.74
CA ILE A 7 11.48 2.24 -8.13
C ILE A 7 10.69 1.07 -8.70
N PRO A 8 10.06 1.24 -9.88
CA PRO A 8 9.37 0.11 -10.53
C PRO A 8 10.32 -1.07 -10.74
N GLY A 9 9.83 -2.27 -10.49
CA GLY A 9 10.62 -3.49 -10.60
C GLY A 9 11.45 -3.81 -9.37
N LYS A 10 11.49 -2.92 -8.37
CA LYS A 10 12.27 -3.11 -7.14
C LYS A 10 11.41 -2.88 -5.90
N PRO A 11 10.44 -3.78 -5.65
CA PRO A 11 9.57 -3.61 -4.48
C PRO A 11 10.35 -3.72 -3.18
N MET A 12 10.00 -2.86 -2.23
CA MET A 12 10.64 -2.85 -0.91
C MET A 12 10.00 -3.83 0.06
N TYR A 13 8.80 -4.28 -0.25
CA TYR A 13 8.02 -5.17 0.63
C TYR A 13 7.68 -6.46 -0.09
N SER A 14 7.38 -7.49 0.68
CA SER A 14 7.07 -8.83 0.16
C SER A 14 5.71 -9.31 0.65
N ALA A 15 5.12 -10.25 -0.08
CA ALA A 15 3.91 -10.92 0.39
C ALA A 15 4.17 -11.54 1.76
N GLY A 16 3.22 -11.36 2.67
CA GLY A 16 3.35 -11.81 4.05
C GLY A 16 3.85 -10.75 5.01
N ASP A 17 4.40 -9.63 4.52
CA ASP A 17 4.86 -8.55 5.40
C ASP A 17 3.66 -7.86 6.06
N ARG A 18 3.84 -7.54 7.34
CA ARG A 18 2.88 -6.70 8.06
C ARG A 18 3.25 -5.24 7.85
N VAL A 19 2.28 -4.46 7.42
CA VAL A 19 2.52 -3.05 7.09
C VAL A 19 1.38 -2.18 7.58
N SER A 20 1.67 -0.88 7.67
CA SER A 20 0.70 0.17 7.91
C SER A 20 0.62 1.01 6.64
N PHE A 21 -0.56 1.49 6.27
CA PHE A 21 -0.71 2.30 5.08
C PHE A 21 -1.82 3.33 5.26
N GLU A 22 -1.77 4.37 4.44
CA GLU A 22 -2.75 5.45 4.47
C GLU A 22 -3.70 5.35 3.30
N LEU A 23 -4.97 5.66 3.54
CA LEU A 23 -5.97 5.84 2.49
C LEU A 23 -6.64 7.19 2.65
N LYS A 24 -6.82 7.88 1.54
CA LYS A 24 -7.59 9.11 1.49
C LYS A 24 -8.97 8.79 0.91
N PHE A 25 -10.00 9.12 1.65
CA PHE A 25 -11.37 8.87 1.23
C PHE A 25 -11.94 10.08 0.48
N LYS A 26 -13.09 9.90 -0.15
CA LYS A 26 -13.71 10.93 -0.99
C LYS A 26 -14.02 12.21 -0.23
N ASP A 27 -14.29 12.11 1.06
CA ASP A 27 -14.58 13.27 1.90
C ASP A 27 -13.32 14.05 2.33
N GLY A 28 -12.15 13.59 1.87
CA GLY A 28 -10.87 14.21 2.21
C GLY A 28 -10.20 13.68 3.46
N ASN A 29 -10.89 12.82 4.20
CA ASN A 29 -10.28 12.21 5.39
C ASN A 29 -9.19 11.22 5.02
N VAL A 30 -8.12 11.20 5.80
CA VAL A 30 -7.04 10.23 5.67
C VAL A 30 -7.08 9.32 6.87
N GLU A 31 -7.11 8.00 6.63
CA GLU A 31 -7.09 7.01 7.70
C GLU A 31 -5.91 6.07 7.49
N THR A 32 -5.36 5.59 8.59
CA THR A 32 -4.25 4.63 8.60
C THR A 32 -4.77 3.25 8.98
N PHE A 33 -4.35 2.25 8.23
CA PHE A 33 -4.74 0.86 8.46
C PHE A 33 -3.51 -0.02 8.56
N ASP A 34 -3.65 -1.10 9.34
CA ASP A 34 -2.63 -2.14 9.42
C ASP A 34 -3.13 -3.38 8.68
N GLY A 35 -2.25 -4.03 7.96
CA GLY A 35 -2.64 -5.24 7.24
C GLY A 35 -1.44 -6.07 6.84
N THR A 36 -1.73 -7.13 6.08
CA THR A 36 -0.73 -8.06 5.57
C THR A 36 -0.72 -7.99 4.05
N ILE A 37 0.47 -7.86 3.47
CA ILE A 37 0.59 -7.85 2.01
C ILE A 37 0.26 -9.23 1.46
N GLU A 38 -0.69 -9.29 0.54
CA GLU A 38 -1.09 -10.53 -0.13
C GLU A 38 -0.51 -10.62 -1.53
N ILE A 39 -0.49 -9.51 -2.26
CA ILE A 39 -0.03 -9.47 -3.65
C ILE A 39 0.91 -8.31 -3.82
N VAL A 40 2.01 -8.55 -4.53
CA VAL A 40 3.00 -7.53 -4.88
C VAL A 40 2.93 -7.30 -6.39
N ASP A 41 2.61 -6.06 -6.80
CA ASP A 41 2.71 -5.65 -8.18
C ASP A 41 4.00 -4.84 -8.32
N ARG A 42 5.02 -5.45 -8.88
CA ARG A 42 6.37 -4.89 -8.94
C ARG A 42 6.43 -3.57 -9.69
N PHE A 43 5.59 -3.38 -10.69
CA PHE A 43 5.62 -2.20 -11.53
C PHE A 43 4.53 -1.21 -11.22
N GLY A 44 3.49 -1.65 -10.50
CA GLY A 44 2.38 -0.81 -10.13
C GLY A 44 1.50 -0.41 -11.30
N ALA A 45 0.38 0.22 -11.00
CA ALA A 45 -0.52 0.75 -12.02
C ALA A 45 0.06 2.05 -12.59
N TRP A 46 -0.13 2.24 -13.89
CA TRP A 46 0.30 3.48 -14.53
C TRP A 46 -0.70 4.61 -14.23
N GLU A 47 -0.18 5.77 -13.88
CA GLU A 47 -0.97 6.97 -13.66
C GLU A 47 -0.29 8.14 -14.36
N ILE A 48 -1.10 9.01 -15.00
CA ILE A 48 -0.57 10.11 -15.79
C ILE A 48 0.24 11.09 -14.94
N ASP A 49 -0.28 11.47 -13.78
CA ASP A 49 0.29 12.54 -12.98
C ASP A 49 1.24 12.07 -11.89
N ASN A 50 1.46 10.78 -11.79
CA ASN A 50 2.30 10.22 -10.74
C ASN A 50 3.35 9.31 -11.33
N PRO A 51 4.56 9.33 -10.77
CA PRO A 51 5.58 8.38 -11.21
C PRO A 51 5.14 6.95 -10.88
N ARG A 52 5.50 6.01 -11.76
CA ARG A 52 5.21 4.61 -11.51
C ARG A 52 6.03 4.12 -10.32
N GLU A 53 5.43 3.32 -9.48
CA GLU A 53 6.10 2.69 -8.34
C GLU A 53 5.40 1.37 -8.04
N PRO A 54 6.05 0.45 -7.32
CA PRO A 54 5.39 -0.79 -6.91
C PRO A 54 4.10 -0.51 -6.14
N SER A 55 3.13 -1.37 -6.30
CA SER A 55 1.88 -1.30 -5.54
C SER A 55 1.56 -2.66 -4.94
N TYR A 56 0.64 -2.66 -3.99
CA TYR A 56 0.38 -3.84 -3.17
C TYR A 56 -1.10 -3.99 -2.90
N ASP A 57 -1.54 -5.24 -2.84
CA ASP A 57 -2.87 -5.55 -2.33
C ASP A 57 -2.69 -6.02 -0.89
N ILE A 58 -3.37 -5.35 0.04
CA ILE A 58 -3.14 -5.51 1.48
C ILE A 58 -4.43 -5.97 2.15
N LEU A 59 -4.36 -7.08 2.87
CA LEU A 59 -5.50 -7.62 3.60
C LEU A 59 -5.60 -6.97 4.97
N VAL A 60 -6.72 -6.29 5.21
CA VAL A 60 -7.05 -5.68 6.50
C VAL A 60 -8.12 -6.55 7.16
N CYS A 61 -7.81 -7.15 8.30
CA CYS A 61 -8.68 -8.17 8.90
C CYS A 61 -9.98 -7.62 9.48
N ASN A 62 -9.97 -6.39 9.96
CA ASN A 62 -11.15 -5.78 10.57
C ASN A 62 -11.38 -4.42 9.93
N TRP A 63 -11.97 -4.45 8.74
CA TRP A 63 -12.13 -3.25 7.94
C TRP A 63 -13.06 -2.24 8.64
N ARG A 64 -12.46 -1.13 9.09
CA ARG A 64 -13.17 0.00 9.70
C ARG A 64 -14.12 -0.41 10.84
N GLY A 65 -13.73 -1.45 11.59
CA GLY A 65 -14.52 -1.92 12.73
C GLY A 65 -15.69 -2.83 12.36
N SER A 66 -15.79 -3.23 11.11
CA SER A 66 -16.91 -4.07 10.64
C SER A 66 -16.81 -5.54 11.07
N GLY A 67 -15.61 -5.97 11.49
CA GLY A 67 -15.36 -7.38 11.77
C GLY A 67 -15.16 -8.22 10.50
N THR A 68 -15.14 -7.58 9.33
CA THR A 68 -15.02 -8.26 8.04
C THR A 68 -13.67 -7.94 7.41
N PRO A 69 -12.98 -8.93 6.82
CA PRO A 69 -11.73 -8.65 6.12
C PRO A 69 -11.99 -7.92 4.80
N MET A 70 -11.04 -7.08 4.43
CA MET A 70 -11.08 -6.34 3.16
C MET A 70 -9.71 -6.42 2.50
N LEU A 71 -9.67 -6.82 1.24
CA LEU A 71 -8.46 -6.75 0.45
C LEU A 71 -8.42 -5.38 -0.24
N VAL A 72 -7.54 -4.53 0.23
CA VAL A 72 -7.40 -3.17 -0.31
C VAL A 72 -6.37 -3.22 -1.42
N LYS A 73 -6.78 -2.90 -2.63
CA LYS A 73 -5.96 -3.09 -3.83
C LYS A 73 -5.22 -1.82 -4.24
N HIS A 74 -4.09 -2.03 -4.91
CA HIS A 74 -3.34 -0.96 -5.58
C HIS A 74 -2.85 0.14 -4.64
N ILE A 75 -2.34 -0.26 -3.48
CA ILE A 75 -1.75 0.69 -2.55
C ILE A 75 -0.33 0.99 -2.99
N ARG A 76 -0.05 2.26 -3.28
CA ARG A 76 1.27 2.69 -3.73
C ARG A 76 2.29 2.52 -2.62
N GLU A 77 3.49 2.10 -2.99
CA GLU A 77 4.56 1.84 -2.02
C GLU A 77 4.85 3.05 -1.14
N SER A 78 4.77 4.25 -1.70
CA SER A 78 5.02 5.48 -0.95
C SER A 78 4.02 5.74 0.17
N LYS A 79 2.88 5.04 0.17
CA LYS A 79 1.87 5.16 1.22
C LYS A 79 2.03 4.13 2.33
N ILE A 80 3.04 3.29 2.25
CA ILE A 80 3.21 2.13 3.12
C ILE A 80 4.41 2.32 4.04
N THR A 81 4.24 1.92 5.29
CA THR A 81 5.33 1.84 6.27
C THR A 81 5.34 0.42 6.84
N LYS A 82 6.51 -0.21 6.89
CA LYS A 82 6.61 -1.55 7.46
C LYS A 82 6.50 -1.48 8.98
N ILE A 83 5.68 -2.36 9.53
CA ILE A 83 5.55 -2.47 10.98
C ILE A 83 6.73 -3.29 11.50
N GLU A 84 7.52 -2.72 12.39
CA GLU A 84 8.61 -3.41 13.04
C GLU A 84 8.14 -3.96 14.38
N LYS A 85 8.67 -5.11 14.73
CA LYS A 85 8.39 -5.72 16.02
C LYS A 85 9.61 -5.65 16.93
#